data_c2a702f33e5254dfa0cda4a6f0acae3c
#
_entry.id   c2a702f33e5254dfa0cda4a6f0acae3c
#
_cell.length_a   1.000
_cell.length_b   1.000
_cell.length_c   1.000
_cell.angle_alpha   90.00
_cell.angle_beta   90.00
_cell.angle_gamma   90.00
#
_symmetry.space_group_name_H-M   'P 1'
#
loop_
_entity.id
_entity.type
_entity.pdbx_description
1 polymer ?
#
loop_
_entity_poly.entity_id
_entity_poly.type
_entity_poly.pdbx_seq_one_letter_code
_entity_poly.pdbx_strand_id
1 'polypeptide(L)'
;VSITDDTATAKNPFISPKMYRELVKPYHARLGEIAMNANLIIDMHNCGRCEDFIEDWMDFGVSMWNPAQVVNDLVGIKKKYGNKLVLVGCWDSQGPVGWPDATEEFVRSEVRRCMDTFAPGGGFAFWGSVLGSQDDPSVKARAAWIDDECTKYGHAFYKTH
;
A
#
# COMPACT_ATOMS: atom_id res chain seq x y z
N VAL A 1 -0.64 -15.10 0.60
CA VAL A 1 -1.61 -15.17 -0.50
C VAL A 1 -2.27 -13.80 -0.66
N SER A 2 -2.53 -13.37 -1.89
CA SER A 2 -3.26 -12.13 -2.15
C SER A 2 -4.71 -12.43 -2.57
N ILE A 3 -5.66 -11.73 -1.94
CA ILE A 3 -7.05 -11.62 -2.41
C ILE A 3 -7.10 -10.32 -3.19
N THR A 4 -7.39 -10.40 -4.49
CA THR A 4 -7.32 -9.26 -5.40
C THR A 4 -8.72 -8.88 -5.86
N ASP A 5 -9.16 -7.69 -5.46
CA ASP A 5 -10.48 -7.17 -5.86
C ASP A 5 -10.55 -5.65 -5.65
N ASP A 6 -10.55 -4.89 -6.74
CA ASP A 6 -10.64 -3.43 -6.69
C ASP A 6 -12.09 -3.00 -6.50
N THR A 7 -12.43 -2.52 -5.30
CA THR A 7 -13.79 -2.13 -4.91
C THR A 7 -14.01 -0.62 -4.82
N ALA A 8 -13.01 0.19 -5.19
CA ALA A 8 -13.07 1.65 -5.05
C ALA A 8 -12.39 2.41 -6.18
N THR A 9 -12.85 3.65 -6.38
CA THR A 9 -12.13 4.69 -7.13
C THR A 9 -11.25 5.50 -6.19
N ALA A 10 -10.48 6.45 -6.73
CA ALA A 10 -9.72 7.41 -5.92
C ALA A 10 -10.60 8.33 -5.05
N LYS A 11 -11.91 8.41 -5.32
CA LYS A 11 -12.85 9.28 -4.59
C LYS A 11 -13.72 8.53 -3.60
N ASN A 12 -14.29 7.41 -4.05
CA ASN A 12 -15.28 6.66 -3.28
C ASN A 12 -15.26 5.17 -3.64
N PRO A 13 -15.73 4.28 -2.75
CA PRO A 13 -16.05 2.91 -3.11
C PRO A 13 -17.09 2.83 -4.25
N PHE A 14 -17.03 1.77 -5.05
CA PHE A 14 -18.05 1.47 -6.09
C PHE A 14 -19.39 1.05 -5.48
N ILE A 15 -19.33 0.44 -4.29
CA ILE A 15 -20.48 -0.07 -3.55
C ILE A 15 -20.41 0.42 -2.11
N SER A 16 -21.58 0.55 -1.45
CA SER A 16 -21.60 0.93 -0.04
C SER A 16 -21.00 -0.18 0.84
N PRO A 17 -20.50 0.16 2.05
CA PRO A 17 -20.05 -0.86 3.01
C PRO A 17 -21.14 -1.90 3.33
N LYS A 18 -22.41 -1.51 3.33
CA LYS A 18 -23.53 -2.44 3.51
C LYS A 18 -23.60 -3.45 2.37
N MET A 19 -23.55 -2.98 1.12
CA MET A 19 -23.57 -3.86 -0.05
C MET A 19 -22.34 -4.78 -0.09
N TYR A 20 -21.16 -4.24 0.26
CA TYR A 20 -19.95 -5.04 0.37
C TYR A 20 -20.15 -6.21 1.35
N ARG A 21 -20.66 -5.94 2.55
CA ARG A 21 -20.90 -6.97 3.59
C ARG A 21 -21.93 -8.02 3.17
N GLU A 22 -22.94 -7.61 2.41
CA GLU A 22 -23.98 -8.53 1.95
C GLU A 22 -23.57 -9.37 0.74
N LEU A 23 -22.85 -8.78 -0.23
CA LEU A 23 -22.67 -9.37 -1.55
C LEU A 23 -21.23 -9.84 -1.82
N VAL A 24 -20.21 -9.26 -1.21
CA VAL A 24 -18.78 -9.54 -1.51
C VAL A 24 -18.06 -10.20 -0.34
N LYS A 25 -18.18 -9.62 0.85
CA LYS A 25 -17.49 -10.11 2.06
C LYS A 25 -17.67 -11.61 2.30
N PRO A 26 -18.85 -12.26 2.10
CA PRO A 26 -18.99 -13.69 2.33
C PRO A 26 -18.06 -14.55 1.47
N TYR A 27 -17.74 -14.10 0.25
CA TYR A 27 -16.83 -14.81 -0.66
C TYR A 27 -15.37 -14.57 -0.28
N HIS A 28 -15.01 -13.33 0.06
CA HIS A 28 -13.68 -13.00 0.58
C HIS A 28 -13.38 -13.76 1.89
N ALA A 29 -14.36 -13.85 2.78
CA ALA A 29 -14.21 -14.59 4.04
C ALA A 29 -13.94 -16.09 3.81
N ARG A 30 -14.56 -16.70 2.80
CA ARG A 30 -14.24 -18.10 2.45
C ARG A 30 -12.82 -18.27 1.94
N LEU A 31 -12.32 -17.33 1.14
CA LEU A 31 -10.91 -17.33 0.70
C LEU A 31 -9.97 -17.13 1.89
N GLY A 32 -10.32 -16.21 2.79
CA GLY A 32 -9.58 -15.97 4.03
C GLY A 32 -9.52 -17.22 4.92
N GLU A 33 -10.63 -17.91 5.10
CA GLU A 33 -10.68 -19.16 5.86
C GLU A 33 -9.76 -20.24 5.29
N ILE A 34 -9.76 -20.42 3.97
CA ILE A 34 -8.87 -21.37 3.30
C ILE A 34 -7.40 -21.00 3.54
N ALA A 35 -7.06 -19.71 3.42
CA ALA A 35 -5.71 -19.23 3.63
C ALA A 35 -5.25 -19.39 5.09
N MET A 36 -6.10 -19.03 6.05
CA MET A 36 -5.82 -19.20 7.48
C MET A 36 -5.62 -20.68 7.86
N ASN A 37 -6.45 -21.58 7.34
CA ASN A 37 -6.32 -23.03 7.57
C ASN A 37 -5.01 -23.59 7.00
N ALA A 38 -4.44 -22.93 5.97
CA ALA A 38 -3.15 -23.25 5.40
C ALA A 38 -1.97 -22.50 6.08
N ASN A 39 -2.21 -21.75 7.14
CA ASN A 39 -1.23 -20.89 7.84
C ASN A 39 -0.56 -19.86 6.89
N LEU A 40 -1.32 -19.30 5.94
CA LEU A 40 -0.82 -18.29 5.00
C LEU A 40 -1.16 -16.88 5.50
N ILE A 41 -0.23 -15.95 5.29
CA ILE A 41 -0.48 -14.52 5.47
C ILE A 41 -1.40 -14.05 4.34
N ILE A 42 -2.41 -13.26 4.68
CA ILE A 42 -3.40 -12.75 3.73
C ILE A 42 -3.10 -11.27 3.46
N ASP A 43 -2.82 -10.98 2.18
CA ASP A 43 -2.71 -9.65 1.61
C ASP A 43 -4.00 -9.31 0.87
N MET A 44 -4.61 -8.17 1.17
CA MET A 44 -5.71 -7.63 0.38
C MET A 44 -5.15 -6.68 -0.66
N HIS A 45 -5.26 -7.03 -1.94
CA HIS A 45 -5.02 -6.10 -3.02
C HIS A 45 -6.29 -5.34 -3.35
N ASN A 46 -6.33 -4.05 -3.01
CA ASN A 46 -7.49 -3.19 -3.29
C ASN A 46 -7.04 -1.76 -3.50
N CYS A 47 -7.19 -1.25 -4.72
CA CYS A 47 -6.89 0.12 -5.08
C CYS A 47 -8.00 1.08 -4.68
N GLY A 48 -7.67 2.38 -4.64
CA GLY A 48 -8.64 3.44 -4.42
C GLY A 48 -8.87 3.80 -2.95
N ARG A 49 -9.96 4.53 -2.72
CA ARG A 49 -10.38 4.95 -1.39
C ARG A 49 -11.25 3.88 -0.72
N CYS A 50 -10.60 2.94 -0.09
CA CYS A 50 -11.25 1.74 0.44
C CYS A 50 -11.07 1.56 1.96
N GLU A 51 -10.66 2.61 2.68
CA GLU A 51 -10.44 2.60 4.13
C GLU A 51 -11.65 2.13 4.94
N ASP A 52 -12.88 2.31 4.42
CA ASP A 52 -14.13 1.87 5.05
C ASP A 52 -14.28 0.34 5.14
N PHE A 53 -13.48 -0.42 4.39
CA PHE A 53 -13.54 -1.88 4.35
C PHE A 53 -12.47 -2.56 5.20
N ILE A 54 -11.52 -1.82 5.77
CA ILE A 54 -10.36 -2.39 6.48
C ILE A 54 -10.79 -3.32 7.62
N GLU A 55 -11.76 -2.92 8.43
CA GLU A 55 -12.25 -3.77 9.53
C GLU A 55 -12.91 -5.04 9.01
N ASP A 56 -13.68 -4.93 7.93
CA ASP A 56 -14.27 -6.08 7.27
C ASP A 56 -13.22 -7.06 6.74
N TRP A 57 -12.09 -6.56 6.21
CA TRP A 57 -10.98 -7.39 5.77
C TRP A 57 -10.26 -8.08 6.93
N MET A 58 -10.00 -7.36 8.00
CA MET A 58 -9.36 -7.91 9.18
C MET A 58 -10.19 -9.01 9.85
N ASP A 59 -11.52 -8.94 9.76
CA ASP A 59 -12.44 -9.96 10.30
C ASP A 59 -12.20 -11.36 9.69
N PHE A 60 -11.70 -11.45 8.46
CA PHE A 60 -11.37 -12.72 7.81
C PHE A 60 -9.86 -12.94 7.62
N GLY A 61 -9.05 -12.30 8.48
CA GLY A 61 -7.63 -12.60 8.64
C GLY A 61 -6.68 -11.81 7.76
N VAL A 62 -7.14 -10.78 7.03
CA VAL A 62 -6.24 -9.88 6.31
C VAL A 62 -5.33 -9.16 7.29
N SER A 63 -4.03 -9.23 7.06
CA SER A 63 -2.98 -8.57 7.84
C SER A 63 -2.06 -7.67 7.01
N MET A 64 -2.26 -7.64 5.70
CA MET A 64 -1.55 -6.75 4.77
C MET A 64 -2.53 -6.12 3.79
N TRP A 65 -2.28 -4.86 3.43
CA TRP A 65 -3.05 -4.16 2.40
C TRP A 65 -2.12 -3.53 1.36
N ASN A 66 -2.36 -3.85 0.11
CA ASN A 66 -1.57 -3.47 -1.06
C ASN A 66 -2.49 -3.06 -2.24
N PRO A 67 -2.26 -1.93 -2.90
CA PRO A 67 -1.44 -0.82 -2.43
C PRO A 67 -2.21 0.05 -1.44
N ALA A 68 -1.58 0.42 -0.34
CA ALA A 68 -2.11 1.45 0.55
C ALA A 68 -1.91 2.82 -0.11
N GLN A 69 -2.92 3.29 -0.85
CA GLN A 69 -2.83 4.51 -1.66
C GLN A 69 -3.12 5.77 -0.84
N VAL A 70 -2.42 6.85 -1.17
CA VAL A 70 -2.45 8.16 -0.47
C VAL A 70 -3.80 8.89 -0.50
N VAL A 71 -4.78 8.38 -1.23
CA VAL A 71 -6.17 8.88 -1.23
C VAL A 71 -6.94 8.53 0.04
N ASN A 72 -6.37 7.66 0.90
CA ASN A 72 -6.87 7.26 2.20
C ASN A 72 -6.13 8.00 3.33
N ASP A 73 -6.70 8.06 4.52
CA ASP A 73 -6.01 8.58 5.71
C ASP A 73 -4.99 7.57 6.26
N LEU A 74 -3.89 7.38 5.53
CA LEU A 74 -2.87 6.36 5.87
C LEU A 74 -2.23 6.61 7.24
N VAL A 75 -2.07 7.87 7.65
CA VAL A 75 -1.51 8.21 8.96
C VAL A 75 -2.48 7.83 10.08
N GLY A 76 -3.77 8.13 9.92
CA GLY A 76 -4.81 7.71 10.85
C GLY A 76 -4.95 6.19 10.91
N ILE A 77 -4.90 5.51 9.76
CA ILE A 77 -4.93 4.05 9.65
C ILE A 77 -3.73 3.44 10.37
N LYS A 78 -2.52 3.94 10.12
CA LYS A 78 -1.30 3.50 10.80
C LYS A 78 -1.40 3.65 12.31
N LYS A 79 -1.89 4.81 12.78
CA LYS A 79 -2.10 5.08 14.21
C LYS A 79 -3.13 4.12 14.83
N LYS A 80 -4.21 3.81 14.10
CA LYS A 80 -5.30 2.95 14.59
C LYS A 80 -4.91 1.49 14.67
N TYR A 81 -4.25 0.97 13.64
CA TYR A 81 -4.01 -0.47 13.53
C TYR A 81 -2.58 -0.89 13.88
N GLY A 82 -1.61 0.05 13.85
CA GLY A 82 -0.21 -0.21 14.20
C GLY A 82 0.41 -1.28 13.29
N ASN A 83 0.95 -2.33 13.93
CA ASN A 83 1.53 -3.49 13.24
C ASN A 83 0.55 -4.65 12.99
N LYS A 84 -0.74 -4.47 13.36
CA LYS A 84 -1.79 -5.46 13.07
C LYS A 84 -2.20 -5.46 11.59
N LEU A 85 -1.97 -4.35 10.89
CA LEU A 85 -2.19 -4.22 9.45
C LEU A 85 -0.93 -3.63 8.81
N VAL A 86 -0.27 -4.42 7.99
CA VAL A 86 0.90 -3.97 7.21
C VAL A 86 0.42 -3.14 6.03
N LEU A 87 0.78 -1.86 6.00
CA LEU A 87 0.54 -0.99 4.86
C LEU A 87 1.65 -1.17 3.84
N VAL A 88 1.30 -1.67 2.65
CA VAL A 88 2.26 -1.86 1.55
C VAL A 88 2.10 -0.72 0.55
N GLY A 89 3.17 -0.01 0.28
CA GLY A 89 3.17 1.15 -0.61
C GLY A 89 3.25 2.46 0.14
N CYS A 90 2.12 3.06 0.49
CA CYS A 90 2.02 4.42 1.05
C CYS A 90 2.69 5.48 0.15
N TRP A 91 2.80 5.18 -1.13
CA TRP A 91 3.50 5.92 -2.16
C TRP A 91 2.54 6.58 -3.14
N ASP A 92 2.82 7.84 -3.49
CA ASP A 92 2.02 8.56 -4.49
C ASP A 92 2.58 8.38 -5.89
N SER A 93 2.26 7.26 -6.54
CA SER A 93 2.68 6.97 -7.91
C SER A 93 2.05 7.89 -8.97
N GLN A 94 0.98 8.62 -8.62
CA GLN A 94 0.27 9.54 -9.51
C GLN A 94 0.64 11.01 -9.25
N GLY A 95 1.38 11.28 -8.18
CA GLY A 95 1.81 12.60 -7.77
C GLY A 95 3.08 13.09 -8.46
N PRO A 96 3.70 14.15 -7.93
CA PRO A 96 4.85 14.83 -8.54
C PRO A 96 6.05 13.94 -8.85
N VAL A 97 6.26 12.85 -8.10
CA VAL A 97 7.34 11.88 -8.39
C VAL A 97 7.18 11.19 -9.75
N GLY A 98 5.94 11.09 -10.27
CA GLY A 98 5.62 10.55 -11.58
C GLY A 98 5.83 11.54 -12.73
N TRP A 99 6.00 12.85 -12.46
CA TRP A 99 6.10 13.86 -13.49
C TRP A 99 7.44 13.82 -14.21
N PRO A 100 7.47 14.12 -15.52
CA PRO A 100 8.70 14.02 -16.32
C PRO A 100 9.84 14.91 -15.85
N ASP A 101 9.54 16.02 -15.20
CA ASP A 101 10.46 17.02 -14.66
C ASP A 101 10.85 16.80 -13.19
N ALA A 102 10.37 15.69 -12.59
CA ALA A 102 10.75 15.33 -11.22
C ALA A 102 12.28 15.14 -11.14
N THR A 103 12.92 15.90 -10.25
CA THR A 103 14.37 15.81 -10.05
C THR A 103 14.73 14.58 -9.23
N GLU A 104 15.96 14.07 -9.40
CA GLU A 104 16.46 12.94 -8.60
C GLU A 104 16.36 13.21 -7.09
N GLU A 105 16.80 14.40 -6.63
CA GLU A 105 16.76 14.75 -5.22
C GLU A 105 15.33 14.77 -4.67
N PHE A 106 14.37 15.27 -5.46
CA PHE A 106 12.96 15.25 -5.05
C PHE A 106 12.45 13.82 -4.90
N VAL A 107 12.68 12.94 -5.89
CA VAL A 107 12.25 11.54 -5.85
C VAL A 107 12.86 10.82 -4.64
N ARG A 108 14.16 11.00 -4.39
CA ARG A 108 14.85 10.40 -3.23
C ARG A 108 14.31 10.94 -1.91
N SER A 109 14.05 12.24 -1.82
CA SER A 109 13.48 12.84 -0.60
C SER A 109 12.09 12.29 -0.28
N GLU A 110 11.27 11.99 -1.28
CA GLU A 110 9.95 11.38 -1.10
C GLU A 110 10.04 9.91 -0.61
N VAL A 111 11.04 9.15 -1.05
CA VAL A 111 11.31 7.81 -0.50
C VAL A 111 11.63 7.90 1.00
N ARG A 112 12.55 8.81 1.38
CA ARG A 112 12.89 9.05 2.79
C ARG A 112 11.68 9.47 3.61
N ARG A 113 10.93 10.46 3.13
CA ARG A 113 9.70 10.94 3.78
C ARG A 113 8.69 9.81 4.01
N CYS A 114 8.49 8.96 3.02
CA CYS A 114 7.57 7.83 3.13
C CYS A 114 8.03 6.85 4.24
N MET A 115 9.31 6.50 4.26
CA MET A 115 9.88 5.61 5.27
C MET A 115 9.80 6.23 6.66
N ASP A 116 10.22 7.49 6.82
CA ASP A 116 10.20 8.20 8.12
C ASP A 116 8.79 8.30 8.69
N THR A 117 7.77 8.39 7.80
CA THR A 117 6.37 8.51 8.22
C THR A 117 5.78 7.17 8.64
N PHE A 118 6.07 6.09 7.89
CA PHE A 118 5.32 4.84 8.03
C PHE A 118 6.12 3.67 8.61
N ALA A 119 7.46 3.68 8.55
CA ALA A 119 8.26 2.58 9.06
C ALA A 119 8.38 2.52 10.60
N PRO A 120 8.33 3.63 11.37
CA PRO A 120 8.41 3.56 12.81
C PRO A 120 7.36 2.61 13.42
N GLY A 121 7.82 1.72 14.32
CA GLY A 121 6.96 0.76 15.01
C GLY A 121 6.55 -0.45 14.18
N GLY A 122 7.09 -0.65 12.98
CA GLY A 122 6.74 -1.79 12.10
C GLY A 122 5.40 -1.60 11.38
N GLY A 123 4.83 -2.67 10.81
CA GLY A 123 3.54 -2.62 10.09
C GLY A 123 3.59 -1.78 8.80
N PHE A 124 4.72 -1.77 8.12
CA PHE A 124 4.93 -1.07 6.86
C PHE A 124 5.86 -1.85 5.94
N ALA A 125 5.57 -1.86 4.65
CA ALA A 125 6.46 -2.34 3.60
C ALA A 125 6.49 -1.32 2.46
N PHE A 126 7.65 -0.73 2.20
CA PHE A 126 7.78 0.23 1.11
C PHE A 126 7.60 -0.47 -0.24
N TRP A 127 6.76 0.10 -1.07
CA TRP A 127 6.63 -0.24 -2.48
C TRP A 127 6.35 1.04 -3.28
N GLY A 128 7.39 1.54 -3.93
CA GLY A 128 7.33 2.73 -4.80
C GLY A 128 7.34 2.35 -6.26
N SER A 129 6.55 3.04 -7.06
CA SER A 129 6.51 2.85 -8.52
C SER A 129 6.33 4.17 -9.24
N VAL A 130 6.74 4.20 -10.51
CA VAL A 130 6.51 5.30 -11.44
C VAL A 130 5.62 4.79 -12.56
N LEU A 131 4.51 5.49 -12.81
CA LEU A 131 3.62 5.16 -13.91
C LEU A 131 4.20 5.71 -15.23
N GLY A 132 4.13 4.90 -16.29
CA GLY A 132 4.58 5.26 -17.61
C GLY A 132 5.09 4.08 -18.41
N SER A 133 5.56 4.35 -19.65
CA SER A 133 6.15 3.30 -20.48
C SER A 133 7.49 2.85 -19.90
N GLN A 134 7.66 1.55 -19.82
CA GLN A 134 8.92 0.94 -19.38
C GLN A 134 10.09 1.22 -20.33
N ASP A 135 9.80 1.68 -21.55
CA ASP A 135 10.82 2.07 -22.53
C ASP A 135 11.24 3.54 -22.40
N ASP A 136 10.48 4.35 -21.66
CA ASP A 136 10.81 5.75 -21.42
C ASP A 136 12.05 5.88 -20.50
N PRO A 137 13.15 6.50 -20.98
CA PRO A 137 14.36 6.68 -20.18
C PRO A 137 14.12 7.44 -18.87
N SER A 138 13.17 8.38 -18.85
CA SER A 138 12.84 9.18 -17.67
C SER A 138 12.10 8.33 -16.60
N VAL A 139 11.24 7.40 -17.01
CA VAL A 139 10.59 6.44 -16.13
C VAL A 139 11.61 5.48 -15.53
N LYS A 140 12.51 4.94 -16.36
CA LYS A 140 13.61 4.07 -15.90
C LYS A 140 14.51 4.76 -14.88
N ALA A 141 14.90 6.00 -15.15
CA ALA A 141 15.75 6.76 -14.24
C ALA A 141 15.07 6.94 -12.86
N ARG A 142 13.82 7.41 -12.85
CA ARG A 142 13.08 7.59 -11.59
C ARG A 142 12.88 6.28 -10.83
N ALA A 143 12.55 5.20 -11.52
CA ALA A 143 12.44 3.88 -10.90
C ALA A 143 13.77 3.45 -10.25
N ALA A 144 14.88 3.64 -10.94
CA ALA A 144 16.21 3.34 -10.42
C ALA A 144 16.56 4.19 -9.18
N TRP A 145 16.19 5.48 -9.15
CA TRP A 145 16.41 6.35 -7.98
C TRP A 145 15.59 5.89 -6.77
N ILE A 146 14.34 5.44 -6.99
CA ILE A 146 13.48 4.89 -5.95
C ILE A 146 14.13 3.64 -5.35
N ASP A 147 14.51 2.68 -6.18
CA ASP A 147 15.10 1.41 -5.74
C ASP A 147 16.42 1.61 -4.99
N ASP A 148 17.29 2.47 -5.52
CA ASP A 148 18.60 2.80 -4.92
C ASP A 148 18.42 3.47 -3.55
N GLU A 149 17.54 4.48 -3.46
CA GLU A 149 17.28 5.18 -2.20
C GLU A 149 16.58 4.28 -1.18
N CYS A 150 15.60 3.49 -1.63
CA CYS A 150 14.94 2.51 -0.77
C CYS A 150 15.95 1.55 -0.15
N THR A 151 16.88 1.03 -0.94
CA THR A 151 17.91 0.12 -0.47
C THR A 151 18.86 0.80 0.52
N LYS A 152 19.40 1.96 0.17
CA LYS A 152 20.39 2.67 0.99
C LYS A 152 19.79 3.22 2.27
N TYR A 153 18.70 3.96 2.14
CA TYR A 153 18.05 4.62 3.28
C TYR A 153 17.37 3.60 4.19
N GLY A 154 16.67 2.61 3.62
CA GLY A 154 16.01 1.56 4.37
C GLY A 154 16.99 0.74 5.21
N HIS A 155 18.13 0.36 4.65
CA HIS A 155 19.17 -0.33 5.43
C HIS A 155 19.72 0.53 6.57
N ALA A 156 19.91 1.83 6.35
CA ALA A 156 20.38 2.74 7.39
C ALA A 156 19.31 2.92 8.48
N PHE A 157 18.05 3.14 8.07
CA PHE A 157 16.91 3.31 8.98
C PHE A 157 16.76 2.13 9.92
N TYR A 158 16.68 0.90 9.42
CA TYR A 158 16.45 -0.30 10.24
C TYR A 158 17.67 -0.77 11.05
N LYS A 159 18.85 -0.18 10.85
CA LYS A 159 20.01 -0.40 11.74
C LYS A 159 19.95 0.47 12.98
N THR A 160 19.19 1.56 12.95
CA THR A 160 19.13 2.56 14.03
C THR A 160 17.81 2.55 14.80
N HIS A 161 16.81 1.83 14.29
CA HIS A 161 15.48 1.66 14.88
C HIS A 161 15.11 0.17 15.01
#